data_04f15af060cc566252833e267560f49a
#
_entry.id   04f15af060cc566252833e267560f49a
#
_cell.length_a   1.000
_cell.length_b   1.000
_cell.length_c   1.000
_cell.angle_alpha   90.00
_cell.angle_beta   90.00
_cell.angle_gamma   90.00
#
_symmetry.space_group_name_H-M   'P 1'
#
loop_
_entity.id
_entity.type
_entity.pdbx_description
1 polymer ?
#
loop_
_entity_poly.entity_id
_entity_poly.type
_entity_poly.pdbx_seq_one_letter_code
_entity_poly.pdbx_strand_id
1 'polypeptide(L)'
;PTRRSSDLFPYARAVEAGIDFALTDISCKYRAMTRFGEELAITVFIRRLSPAKLELGYEMREASTGELKAEGTSGHFFYDRAKGRPVALKKALPEVYRLLEALTTPD
;
A
#
# COMPACT_ATOMS: atom_id res chain seq x y z
N PRO A 1 -1.67 -16.85 1.29
CA PRO A 1 -1.23 -15.73 0.49
C PRO A 1 -1.76 -14.42 1.03
N THR A 2 -1.33 -14.10 2.19
CA THR A 2 -1.71 -12.85 2.81
C THR A 2 -0.46 -12.07 3.10
N ARG A 3 -0.64 -10.78 3.23
CA ARG A 3 0.41 -9.91 3.65
C ARG A 3 0.86 -10.27 5.05
N ARG A 4 2.15 -10.23 5.30
CA ARG A 4 2.64 -10.44 6.65
C ARG A 4 2.35 -9.22 7.50
N SER A 5 2.21 -9.44 8.80
CA SER A 5 1.98 -8.33 9.71
C SER A 5 3.08 -7.29 9.65
N SER A 6 4.31 -7.70 9.33
CA SER A 6 5.42 -6.75 9.22
C SER A 6 5.21 -5.73 8.11
N ASP A 7 4.45 -6.09 7.06
CA ASP A 7 4.16 -5.17 5.97
C ASP A 7 3.21 -4.05 6.39
N LEU A 8 2.47 -4.27 7.47
CA LEU A 8 1.52 -3.31 7.98
C LEU A 8 2.08 -2.44 9.11
N PHE A 9 3.30 -2.72 9.53
CA PHE A 9 3.88 -2.06 10.69
C PHE A 9 3.88 -0.53 10.60
N PRO A 10 4.36 0.08 9.49
CA PRO A 10 4.34 1.55 9.40
C PRO A 10 2.93 2.11 9.40
N TYR A 11 1.99 1.42 8.75
CA TYR A 11 0.60 1.85 8.71
C TYR A 11 -0.01 1.85 10.11
N ALA A 12 0.21 0.76 10.86
CA ALA A 12 -0.32 0.65 12.21
C ALA A 12 0.21 1.75 13.12
N ARG A 13 1.50 2.08 13.01
CA ARG A 13 2.08 3.15 13.79
C ARG A 13 1.45 4.49 13.49
N ALA A 14 1.20 4.76 12.20
CA ALA A 14 0.56 6.00 11.79
C ALA A 14 -0.84 6.10 12.34
N VAL A 15 -1.60 5.01 12.26
CA VAL A 15 -2.98 4.99 12.76
C VAL A 15 -3.01 5.25 14.26
N GLU A 16 -2.10 4.64 15.01
CA GLU A 16 -2.01 4.84 16.46
C GLU A 16 -1.71 6.29 16.79
N ALA A 17 -0.94 6.97 15.96
CA ALA A 17 -0.59 8.36 16.15
C ALA A 17 -1.66 9.33 15.65
N GLY A 18 -2.77 8.82 15.12
CA GLY A 18 -3.88 9.64 14.66
C GLY A 18 -3.84 10.03 13.19
N ILE A 19 -2.97 9.39 12.40
CA ILE A 19 -2.83 9.69 10.98
C ILE A 19 -3.42 8.54 10.17
N ASP A 20 -4.39 8.85 9.32
CA ASP A 20 -5.01 7.88 8.43
C ASP A 20 -4.40 7.98 7.04
N PHE A 21 -4.35 6.84 6.35
CA PHE A 21 -3.97 6.79 4.94
C PHE A 21 -5.27 6.79 4.14
N ALA A 22 -5.77 7.99 3.85
CA ALA A 22 -7.07 8.15 3.19
C ALA A 22 -6.97 7.82 1.71
N LEU A 23 -7.92 7.05 1.21
CA LEU A 23 -7.93 6.62 -0.19
C LEU A 23 -8.38 7.74 -1.10
N THR A 24 -7.63 8.02 -2.17
CA THR A 24 -8.01 9.01 -3.17
C THR A 24 -8.52 8.34 -4.44
N ASP A 25 -7.91 7.24 -4.83
CA ASP A 25 -8.30 6.54 -6.06
C ASP A 25 -7.80 5.11 -6.01
N ILE A 26 -8.42 4.28 -6.83
CA ILE A 26 -8.03 2.87 -6.94
C ILE A 26 -8.25 2.43 -8.38
N SER A 27 -7.35 1.61 -8.88
CA SER A 27 -7.52 1.02 -10.20
C SER A 27 -7.13 -0.45 -10.15
N CYS A 28 -7.74 -1.24 -11.02
CA CYS A 28 -7.46 -2.66 -11.10
C CYS A 28 -7.60 -3.11 -12.54
N LYS A 29 -6.65 -3.93 -12.99
CA LYS A 29 -6.69 -4.51 -14.33
C LYS A 29 -6.58 -6.02 -14.21
N TYR A 30 -7.51 -6.72 -14.83
CA TYR A 30 -7.48 -8.16 -14.89
C TYR A 30 -6.66 -8.58 -16.10
N ARG A 31 -5.66 -9.44 -15.87
CA ARG A 31 -4.76 -9.88 -16.93
C ARG A 31 -5.06 -11.29 -17.41
N ALA A 32 -5.61 -12.11 -16.51
CA ALA A 32 -5.91 -13.51 -16.85
C ALA A 32 -7.07 -13.97 -16.00
N MET A 33 -7.82 -14.93 -16.53
CA MET A 33 -8.95 -15.49 -15.81
C MET A 33 -8.48 -16.34 -14.64
N THR A 34 -9.14 -16.19 -13.50
CA THR A 34 -8.90 -17.04 -12.35
C THR A 34 -9.79 -18.27 -12.46
N ARG A 35 -9.21 -19.44 -12.30
CA ARG A 35 -9.94 -20.70 -12.41
C ARG A 35 -10.16 -21.30 -11.04
N PHE A 36 -11.20 -22.13 -10.97
CA PHE A 36 -11.51 -22.81 -9.73
C PHE A 36 -10.32 -23.69 -9.31
N GLY A 37 -9.98 -23.65 -8.03
CA GLY A 37 -8.90 -24.44 -7.51
C GLY A 37 -7.52 -23.79 -7.58
N GLU A 38 -7.43 -22.64 -8.22
CA GLU A 38 -6.16 -21.91 -8.24
C GLU A 38 -5.94 -21.21 -6.93
N GLU A 39 -4.69 -21.22 -6.48
CA GLU A 39 -4.30 -20.51 -5.28
C GLU A 39 -3.65 -19.19 -5.67
N LEU A 40 -4.12 -18.10 -5.08
CA LEU A 40 -3.66 -16.76 -5.46
C LEU A 40 -2.80 -16.16 -4.36
N ALA A 41 -1.72 -15.53 -4.77
CA ALA A 41 -0.84 -14.80 -3.88
C ALA A 41 -0.92 -13.32 -4.21
N ILE A 42 -1.12 -12.50 -3.18
CA ILE A 42 -1.25 -11.05 -3.35
C ILE A 42 -0.01 -10.40 -2.77
N THR A 43 0.65 -9.57 -3.59
CA THR A 43 1.80 -8.78 -3.16
C THR A 43 1.41 -7.32 -3.15
N VAL A 44 1.75 -6.63 -2.06
CA VAL A 44 1.52 -5.19 -1.94
C VAL A 44 2.87 -4.52 -1.81
N PHE A 45 3.07 -3.45 -2.58
CA PHE A 45 4.35 -2.73 -2.54
C PHE A 45 4.10 -1.24 -2.68
N ILE A 46 5.09 -0.44 -2.29
CA ILE A 46 5.00 1.01 -2.40
C ILE A 46 5.56 1.42 -3.76
N ARG A 47 4.72 2.02 -4.58
CA ARG A 47 5.15 2.48 -5.91
C ARG A 47 5.76 3.87 -5.86
N ARG A 48 5.15 4.76 -5.10
CA ARG A 48 5.62 6.14 -4.98
C ARG A 48 5.34 6.64 -3.59
N LEU A 49 6.25 7.45 -3.09
CA LEU A 49 6.08 8.09 -1.79
C LEU A 49 6.55 9.52 -1.91
N SER A 50 5.72 10.45 -1.44
CA SER A 50 6.08 11.85 -1.33
C SER A 50 5.68 12.31 0.06
N PRO A 51 6.12 13.50 0.50
CA PRO A 51 5.78 13.95 1.86
C PRO A 51 4.30 13.94 2.18
N ALA A 52 3.44 14.17 1.19
CA ALA A 52 2.00 14.29 1.42
C ALA A 52 1.18 13.17 0.79
N LYS A 53 1.78 12.29 -0.01
CA LYS A 53 1.03 11.27 -0.75
C LYS A 53 1.75 9.95 -0.81
N LEU A 54 0.97 8.88 -1.00
CA LEU A 54 1.49 7.53 -1.08
C LEU A 54 0.73 6.80 -2.19
N GLU A 55 1.46 6.07 -3.03
CA GLU A 55 0.84 5.22 -4.03
C GLU A 55 1.28 3.79 -3.79
N LEU A 56 0.31 2.89 -3.62
CA LEU A 56 0.56 1.47 -3.45
C LEU A 56 0.29 0.72 -4.74
N GLY A 57 1.05 -0.35 -4.94
CA GLY A 57 0.82 -1.26 -6.05
C GLY A 57 0.43 -2.63 -5.54
N TYR A 58 -0.35 -3.35 -6.33
CA TYR A 58 -0.84 -4.68 -5.98
C TYR A 58 -0.63 -5.61 -7.16
N GLU A 59 -0.19 -6.82 -6.87
CA GLU A 59 -0.12 -7.89 -7.88
C GLU A 59 -0.75 -9.13 -7.30
N MET A 60 -1.61 -9.76 -8.11
CA MET A 60 -2.22 -11.03 -7.76
C MET A 60 -1.74 -12.06 -8.76
N ARG A 61 -1.03 -13.07 -8.27
CA ARG A 61 -0.45 -14.11 -9.13
C ARG A 61 -0.91 -15.47 -8.69
N GLU A 62 -0.95 -16.40 -9.64
CA GLU A 62 -1.19 -17.79 -9.32
C GLU A 62 0.05 -18.33 -8.59
N ALA A 63 -0.15 -18.98 -7.44
CA ALA A 63 0.94 -19.30 -6.54
C ALA A 63 1.93 -20.31 -7.10
N SER A 64 1.44 -21.27 -7.90
CA SER A 64 2.32 -22.32 -8.39
C SER A 64 3.05 -21.96 -9.68
N THR A 65 2.44 -21.13 -10.54
CA THR A 65 3.03 -20.79 -11.85
C THR A 65 3.63 -19.39 -11.88
N GLY A 66 3.20 -18.50 -10.97
CA GLY A 66 3.61 -17.11 -10.99
C GLY A 66 2.88 -16.28 -12.03
N GLU A 67 1.87 -16.85 -12.69
CA GLU A 67 1.13 -16.12 -13.71
C GLU A 67 0.42 -14.90 -13.10
N LEU A 68 0.59 -13.74 -13.74
CA LEU A 68 -0.07 -12.51 -13.27
C LEU A 68 -1.56 -12.57 -13.63
N LYS A 69 -2.41 -12.57 -12.61
CA LYS A 69 -3.85 -12.64 -12.79
C LYS A 69 -4.49 -11.26 -12.77
N ALA A 70 -3.98 -10.37 -11.93
CA ALA A 70 -4.50 -9.03 -11.82
C ALA A 70 -3.44 -8.12 -11.25
N GLU A 71 -3.56 -6.83 -11.52
CA GLU A 71 -2.68 -5.84 -10.92
C GLU A 71 -3.48 -4.56 -10.70
N GLY A 72 -3.03 -3.77 -9.74
CA GLY A 72 -3.74 -2.55 -9.42
C GLY A 72 -2.89 -1.56 -8.68
N THR A 73 -3.46 -0.38 -8.49
CA THR A 73 -2.81 0.67 -7.72
C THR A 73 -3.86 1.36 -6.87
N SER A 74 -3.40 1.97 -5.77
CA SER A 74 -4.27 2.84 -4.97
C SER A 74 -3.46 4.06 -4.54
N GLY A 75 -4.12 5.21 -4.61
CA GLY A 75 -3.51 6.45 -4.17
C GLY A 75 -4.04 6.86 -2.82
N HIS A 76 -3.17 7.43 -1.99
CA HIS A 76 -3.54 7.81 -0.64
C HIS A 76 -2.93 9.15 -0.27
N PHE A 77 -3.60 9.87 0.62
CA PHE A 77 -3.02 11.03 1.28
C PHE A 77 -3.09 10.79 2.78
N PHE A 78 -2.33 11.59 3.53
CA PHE A 78 -2.26 11.43 4.96
C PHE A 78 -3.18 12.43 5.64
N TYR A 79 -4.06 11.93 6.51
CA TYR A 79 -5.09 12.73 7.15
C TYR A 79 -4.93 12.67 8.66
N ASP A 80 -4.84 13.85 9.28
CA ASP A 80 -4.73 13.97 10.74
C ASP A 80 -6.11 14.05 11.35
N ARG A 81 -6.52 13.00 12.06
CA ARG A 81 -7.85 12.94 12.66
C ARG A 81 -8.06 14.02 13.71
N ALA A 82 -7.03 14.33 14.49
CA ALA A 82 -7.16 15.33 15.55
C ALA A 82 -7.33 16.72 14.99
N LYS A 83 -6.60 17.04 13.92
CA LYS A 83 -6.69 18.35 13.28
C LYS A 83 -7.80 18.43 12.24
N GLY A 84 -8.31 17.28 11.80
CA GLY A 84 -9.37 17.22 10.82
C GLY A 84 -8.96 17.74 9.44
N ARG A 85 -7.72 17.48 9.03
CA ARG A 85 -7.21 17.96 7.75
C ARG A 85 -6.06 17.12 7.25
N PRO A 86 -5.76 17.19 5.93
CA PRO A 86 -4.59 16.50 5.38
C PRO A 86 -3.29 17.08 5.95
N VAL A 87 -2.28 16.21 6.06
CA VAL A 87 -0.98 16.60 6.57
C VAL A 87 0.13 15.97 5.74
N ALA A 88 1.32 16.52 5.84
CA ALA A 88 2.51 15.90 5.25
C ALA A 88 3.08 14.90 6.26
N LEU A 89 3.10 13.63 5.90
CA LEU A 89 3.59 12.58 6.81
C LEU A 89 5.03 12.82 7.21
N LYS A 90 5.84 13.32 6.28
CA LYS A 90 7.24 13.58 6.56
C LYS A 90 7.42 14.54 7.72
N LYS A 91 6.51 15.50 7.86
CA LYS A 91 6.54 16.45 8.99
C LYS A 91 5.86 15.90 10.22
N ALA A 92 4.72 15.24 10.03
CA ALA A 92 3.92 14.78 11.17
C ALA A 92 4.56 13.58 11.87
N LEU A 93 5.08 12.64 11.10
CA LEU A 93 5.68 11.41 11.63
C LEU A 93 6.93 11.07 10.80
N PRO A 94 8.03 11.80 10.98
CA PRO A 94 9.22 11.56 10.16
C PRO A 94 9.77 10.15 10.29
N GLU A 95 9.60 9.54 11.44
CA GLU A 95 10.06 8.17 11.67
C GLU A 95 9.30 7.18 10.79
N VAL A 96 7.96 7.33 10.75
CA VAL A 96 7.13 6.47 9.91
C VAL A 96 7.43 6.72 8.44
N TYR A 97 7.62 7.98 8.06
CA TYR A 97 7.94 8.32 6.68
C TYR A 97 9.23 7.62 6.24
N ARG A 98 10.24 7.61 7.10
CA ARG A 98 11.50 6.93 6.78
C ARG A 98 11.33 5.43 6.63
N LEU A 99 10.45 4.82 7.44
CA LEU A 99 10.17 3.40 7.31
C LEU A 99 9.52 3.09 5.96
N LEU A 100 8.58 3.93 5.54
CA LEU A 100 7.94 3.77 4.24
C LEU A 100 8.92 3.98 3.11
N GLU A 101 9.81 4.96 3.26
CA GLU A 101 10.84 5.24 2.27
C GLU A 101 11.73 4.02 2.05
N ALA A 102 12.10 3.35 3.14
CA ALA A 102 12.94 2.16 3.07
C ALA A 102 12.23 0.99 2.37
N LEU A 103 10.91 0.98 2.39
CA LEU A 103 10.11 -0.07 1.75
C LEU A 103 9.78 0.26 0.29
N THR A 104 10.05 1.48 -0.14
CA THR A 104 9.75 1.88 -1.52
C THR A 104 10.70 1.19 -2.48
N THR A 105 10.13 0.53 -3.49
CA THR A 105 10.92 -0.19 -4.47
C THR A 105 11.57 0.80 -5.44
N PRO A 106 12.87 0.74 -5.63
CA PRO A 106 13.50 1.60 -6.64
C PRO A 106 13.11 1.15 -8.04
N ASP A 107 12.96 2.09 -8.90
CA ASP A 107 12.60 1.81 -10.30
C ASP A 107 13.82 1.48 -11.15
#